data_8864065e07b453bab31a477e89effde9
#
_entry.id   8864065e07b453bab31a477e89effde9
#
_cell.length_a   1.000
_cell.length_b   1.000
_cell.length_c   1.000
_cell.angle_alpha   90.00
_cell.angle_beta   90.00
_cell.angle_gamma   90.00
#
_symmetry.space_group_name_H-M   'P 1'
#
loop_
_entity.id
_entity.type
_entity.pdbx_description
1 polymer ?
#
loop_
_entity_poly.entity_id
_entity_poly.type
_entity_poly.pdbx_seq_one_letter_code
_entity_poly.pdbx_strand_id
1 'polypeptide(L)'
;VARPDISLIVTTYQMPRHLRRVLASIAQQSVTDRLEVIVTDDGSQDETEQVVRQFAQTSGLDVEFVSHPHDGFHLTRCRNDGARLARGDYLLFLDGDCIIPPDHVEQYLLARRADSVHFGYCCRLERELSERIDEAAVARGDFVRWTPRSELRKLTKMHYKSMFYQWLGHRTKPALKGGNIGIWRDDFERLNGFDENFKAWGCEDDDLSYRVRAAGLRVESILGRTRTYHLWHPPAVTRPNGKWSEGQNVEYLKRRGRLTCCINGLQKRGISDLQVTLAGAPDDGPAAAQFIRQLFGELKRGTNEMELLFYPGNGSFSGTVDCRVLVAENPLVVPGQIKAAADIVVPLHANKAAKTLLQRLYVVESPPSPSIRVAA
;
A
#
# COMPACT_ATOMS: atom_id res chain seq x y z
N VAL A 1 -3.57 14.18 26.07
CA VAL A 1 -3.66 14.75 24.71
C VAL A 1 -4.92 14.18 24.06
N ALA A 2 -5.73 15.03 23.43
CA ALA A 2 -6.91 14.57 22.71
C ALA A 2 -6.48 13.64 21.56
N ARG A 3 -7.33 12.68 21.20
CA ARG A 3 -7.06 11.78 20.08
C ARG A 3 -7.08 12.59 18.78
N PRO A 4 -6.04 12.50 17.94
CA PRO A 4 -6.03 13.20 16.67
C PRO A 4 -7.08 12.62 15.69
N ASP A 5 -7.58 13.44 14.79
CA ASP A 5 -8.50 12.97 13.73
C ASP A 5 -7.74 12.29 12.60
N ILE A 6 -6.50 12.72 12.36
CA ILE A 6 -5.68 12.29 11.24
C ILE A 6 -4.23 12.08 11.66
N SER A 7 -3.66 10.98 11.19
CA SER A 7 -2.24 10.67 11.32
C SER A 7 -1.56 10.85 9.96
N LEU A 8 -0.66 11.82 9.86
CA LEU A 8 0.15 12.06 8.67
C LEU A 8 1.43 11.25 8.78
N ILE A 9 1.54 10.22 7.96
CA ILE A 9 2.66 9.27 7.93
C ILE A 9 3.60 9.69 6.80
N VAL A 10 4.80 10.15 7.17
CA VAL A 10 5.82 10.64 6.24
C VAL A 10 6.93 9.62 6.13
N THR A 11 7.17 9.07 4.93
CA THR A 11 8.23 8.08 4.69
C THR A 11 9.49 8.74 4.16
N THR A 12 10.66 8.41 4.71
CA THR A 12 11.94 9.01 4.30
C THR A 12 13.08 7.99 4.23
N TYR A 13 14.11 8.30 3.45
CA TYR A 13 15.39 7.59 3.40
C TYR A 13 16.49 8.49 2.83
N GLN A 14 17.52 8.78 3.62
CA GLN A 14 18.74 9.52 3.24
C GLN A 14 18.47 10.81 2.42
N MET A 15 17.45 11.57 2.79
CA MET A 15 17.07 12.84 2.14
C MET A 15 16.78 13.96 3.15
N PRO A 16 17.69 14.28 4.11
CA PRO A 16 17.41 15.22 5.19
C PRO A 16 17.03 16.63 4.69
N ARG A 17 17.62 17.07 3.58
CA ARG A 17 17.28 18.36 2.95
C ARG A 17 15.85 18.39 2.39
N HIS A 18 15.37 17.30 1.80
CA HIS A 18 13.97 17.20 1.33
C HIS A 18 13.03 17.14 2.51
N LEU A 19 13.36 16.30 3.49
CA LEU A 19 12.57 16.14 4.70
C LEU A 19 12.39 17.46 5.46
N ARG A 20 13.41 18.30 5.61
CA ARG A 20 13.29 19.64 6.23
C ARG A 20 12.21 20.46 5.56
N ARG A 21 12.15 20.48 4.24
CA ARG A 21 11.16 21.25 3.46
C ARG A 21 9.76 20.65 3.60
N VAL A 22 9.64 19.33 3.61
CA VAL A 22 8.37 18.64 3.85
C VAL A 22 7.85 18.97 5.24
N LEU A 23 8.68 18.85 6.27
CA LEU A 23 8.33 19.20 7.65
C LEU A 23 7.99 20.69 7.78
N ALA A 24 8.71 21.59 7.11
CA ALA A 24 8.36 23.01 7.05
C ALA A 24 6.96 23.24 6.44
N SER A 25 6.56 22.46 5.43
CA SER A 25 5.20 22.54 4.86
C SER A 25 4.13 21.96 5.80
N ILE A 26 4.48 20.97 6.58
CA ILE A 26 3.60 20.36 7.60
C ILE A 26 3.37 21.34 8.76
N ALA A 27 4.38 22.09 9.18
CA ALA A 27 4.24 23.13 10.18
C ALA A 27 3.26 24.26 9.79
N GLN A 28 2.96 24.42 8.52
CA GLN A 28 2.02 25.43 8.00
C GLN A 28 0.57 24.93 7.87
N GLN A 29 0.26 23.70 8.28
CA GLN A 29 -1.08 23.16 8.11
C GLN A 29 -2.11 23.89 8.98
N SER A 30 -3.32 24.11 8.43
CA SER A 30 -4.42 24.86 9.05
C SER A 30 -5.09 24.12 10.23
N VAL A 31 -4.84 22.81 10.40
CA VAL A 31 -5.53 21.92 11.35
C VAL A 31 -4.55 21.19 12.28
N THR A 32 -3.59 21.89 12.81
CA THR A 32 -2.52 21.33 13.65
C THR A 32 -3.00 20.69 14.96
N ASP A 33 -4.10 21.15 15.52
CA ASP A 33 -4.73 20.62 16.75
C ASP A 33 -5.40 19.24 16.56
N ARG A 34 -5.62 18.84 15.32
CA ARG A 34 -6.28 17.57 14.93
C ARG A 34 -5.32 16.58 14.27
N LEU A 35 -4.04 16.94 14.18
CA LEU A 35 -3.00 16.27 13.41
C LEU A 35 -1.93 15.69 14.33
N GLU A 36 -1.56 14.44 14.14
CA GLU A 36 -0.26 13.91 14.55
C GLU A 36 0.60 13.61 13.32
N VAL A 37 1.90 13.72 13.48
CA VAL A 37 2.89 13.47 12.43
C VAL A 37 3.75 12.28 12.82
N ILE A 38 3.84 11.29 11.95
CA ILE A 38 4.66 10.10 12.17
C ILE A 38 5.66 10.02 11.03
N VAL A 39 6.93 10.28 11.33
CA VAL A 39 8.01 10.14 10.36
C VAL A 39 8.58 8.74 10.46
N THR A 40 8.58 8.03 9.34
CA THR A 40 9.10 6.67 9.24
C THR A 40 10.30 6.62 8.31
N ASP A 41 11.37 6.02 8.77
CA ASP A 41 12.67 6.03 8.12
C ASP A 41 13.16 4.63 7.77
N ASP A 42 13.63 4.43 6.54
CA ASP A 42 14.17 3.17 6.03
C ASP A 42 15.65 2.98 6.41
N GLY A 43 16.04 3.39 7.63
CA GLY A 43 17.37 3.19 8.19
C GLY A 43 18.43 4.15 7.67
N SER A 44 18.12 5.44 7.58
CA SER A 44 19.07 6.48 7.21
C SER A 44 20.27 6.54 8.15
N GLN A 45 21.45 6.83 7.59
CA GLN A 45 22.71 6.97 8.31
C GLN A 45 23.22 8.44 8.31
N ASP A 46 22.38 9.35 7.87
CA ASP A 46 22.66 10.79 7.76
C ASP A 46 21.95 11.58 8.89
N GLU A 47 21.74 12.88 8.70
CA GLU A 47 21.13 13.78 9.67
C GLU A 47 19.59 13.62 9.79
N THR A 48 18.97 12.60 9.16
CA THR A 48 17.51 12.43 9.08
C THR A 48 16.86 12.43 10.46
N GLU A 49 17.37 11.63 11.40
CA GLU A 49 16.84 11.59 12.78
C GLU A 49 16.95 12.93 13.47
N GLN A 50 18.10 13.60 13.33
CA GLN A 50 18.32 14.91 13.94
C GLN A 50 17.34 15.97 13.42
N VAL A 51 17.04 15.92 12.11
CA VAL A 51 16.04 16.81 11.48
C VAL A 51 14.67 16.63 12.11
N VAL A 52 14.24 15.37 12.31
CA VAL A 52 12.93 15.08 12.92
C VAL A 52 12.89 15.53 14.37
N ARG A 53 13.93 15.23 15.16
CA ARG A 53 14.02 15.66 16.56
C ARG A 53 13.95 17.18 16.72
N GLN A 54 14.68 17.91 15.87
CA GLN A 54 14.63 19.37 15.86
C GLN A 54 13.23 19.88 15.53
N PHE A 55 12.59 19.28 14.53
CA PHE A 55 11.21 19.62 14.15
C PHE A 55 10.22 19.37 15.28
N ALA A 56 10.28 18.24 15.95
CA ALA A 56 9.42 17.90 17.08
C ALA A 56 9.53 18.94 18.23
N GLN A 57 10.76 19.39 18.52
CA GLN A 57 11.00 20.38 19.57
C GLN A 57 10.48 21.79 19.22
N THR A 58 10.42 22.14 17.94
CA THR A 58 10.14 23.53 17.52
C THR A 58 8.77 23.75 16.90
N SER A 59 8.11 22.70 16.40
CA SER A 59 6.84 22.83 15.67
C SER A 59 5.60 22.96 16.55
N GLY A 60 5.66 22.50 17.81
CA GLY A 60 4.48 22.38 18.68
C GLY A 60 3.50 21.27 18.25
N LEU A 61 3.84 20.48 17.24
CA LEU A 61 3.05 19.34 16.76
C LEU A 61 3.38 18.09 17.58
N ASP A 62 2.44 17.16 17.61
CA ASP A 62 2.65 15.81 18.12
C ASP A 62 3.41 15.00 17.07
N VAL A 63 4.69 14.74 17.30
CA VAL A 63 5.60 14.11 16.32
C VAL A 63 6.19 12.83 16.88
N GLU A 64 6.02 11.74 16.16
CA GLU A 64 6.66 10.45 16.44
C GLU A 64 7.70 10.13 15.34
N PHE A 65 8.77 9.47 15.71
CA PHE A 65 9.79 8.97 14.78
C PHE A 65 10.02 7.48 14.98
N VAL A 66 10.04 6.74 13.88
CA VAL A 66 10.39 5.31 13.88
C VAL A 66 11.32 5.01 12.72
N SER A 67 12.38 4.27 13.01
CA SER A 67 13.33 3.78 12.02
C SER A 67 13.57 2.28 12.21
N HIS A 68 14.01 1.61 11.17
CA HIS A 68 14.46 0.23 11.20
C HIS A 68 15.79 0.09 10.46
N PRO A 69 16.60 -0.95 10.75
CA PRO A 69 17.84 -1.17 10.01
C PRO A 69 17.58 -1.32 8.51
N HIS A 70 18.39 -0.63 7.69
CA HIS A 70 18.29 -0.70 6.25
C HIS A 70 18.86 -2.02 5.72
N ASP A 71 18.05 -2.80 5.01
CA ASP A 71 18.46 -4.01 4.31
C ASP A 71 17.87 -4.09 2.89
N GLY A 72 17.66 -2.92 2.27
CA GLY A 72 17.08 -2.74 0.95
C GLY A 72 15.94 -1.72 0.93
N PHE A 73 15.19 -1.65 -0.14
CA PHE A 73 14.11 -0.68 -0.31
C PHE A 73 12.81 -1.18 0.35
N HIS A 74 12.43 -0.62 1.50
CA HIS A 74 11.29 -1.06 2.32
C HIS A 74 10.20 0.00 2.53
N LEU A 75 9.82 0.72 1.49
CA LEU A 75 8.76 1.76 1.54
C LEU A 75 7.45 1.23 2.15
N THR A 76 7.03 0.03 1.79
CA THR A 76 5.79 -0.60 2.30
C THR A 76 5.86 -0.85 3.80
N ARG A 77 7.02 -1.27 4.30
CA ARG A 77 7.28 -1.45 5.73
C ARG A 77 7.25 -0.12 6.47
N CYS A 78 7.91 0.91 5.96
CA CYS A 78 7.86 2.26 6.55
C CYS A 78 6.41 2.73 6.70
N ARG A 79 5.59 2.61 5.66
CA ARG A 79 4.17 3.00 5.72
C ARG A 79 3.39 2.19 6.75
N ASN A 80 3.64 0.88 6.86
CA ASN A 80 3.01 0.02 7.86
C ASN A 80 3.49 0.34 9.28
N ASP A 81 4.78 0.60 9.49
CA ASP A 81 5.32 0.98 10.80
C ASP A 81 4.69 2.27 11.31
N GLY A 82 4.52 3.26 10.42
CA GLY A 82 3.77 4.48 10.74
C GLY A 82 2.31 4.21 11.07
N ALA A 83 1.64 3.34 10.31
CA ALA A 83 0.25 3.00 10.58
C ALA A 83 0.04 2.26 11.91
N ARG A 84 1.02 1.45 12.35
CA ARG A 84 1.00 0.79 13.69
C ARG A 84 1.09 1.77 14.85
N LEU A 85 1.77 2.91 14.66
CA LEU A 85 1.90 3.96 15.68
C LEU A 85 0.72 4.95 15.64
N ALA A 86 0.02 5.03 14.53
CA ALA A 86 -1.06 5.97 14.29
C ALA A 86 -2.20 5.83 15.31
N ARG A 87 -2.64 6.98 15.86
CA ARG A 87 -3.77 7.09 16.78
C ARG A 87 -5.00 7.71 16.11
N GLY A 88 -4.81 8.44 15.03
CA GLY A 88 -5.88 9.05 14.24
C GLY A 88 -6.78 8.01 13.58
N ASP A 89 -8.05 8.37 13.35
CA ASP A 89 -9.01 7.50 12.67
C ASP A 89 -8.80 7.49 11.15
N TYR A 90 -8.12 8.51 10.62
CA TYR A 90 -7.81 8.63 9.21
C TYR A 90 -6.30 8.70 8.99
N LEU A 91 -5.76 7.84 8.14
CA LEU A 91 -4.35 7.77 7.79
C LEU A 91 -4.11 8.55 6.50
N LEU A 92 -3.11 9.42 6.49
CA LEU A 92 -2.64 10.12 5.31
C LEU A 92 -1.17 9.81 5.08
N PHE A 93 -0.86 9.08 4.03
CA PHE A 93 0.51 8.74 3.63
C PHE A 93 1.09 9.84 2.74
N LEU A 94 2.31 10.26 3.04
CA LEU A 94 3.06 11.28 2.30
C LEU A 94 4.52 10.85 2.13
N ASP A 95 5.07 10.99 0.91
CA ASP A 95 6.48 10.75 0.68
C ASP A 95 7.33 11.94 1.18
N GLY A 96 8.50 11.66 1.77
CA GLY A 96 9.39 12.65 2.39
C GLY A 96 10.11 13.61 1.41
N ASP A 97 9.72 13.57 0.15
CA ASP A 97 10.13 14.48 -0.90
C ASP A 97 8.95 15.32 -1.47
N CYS A 98 7.78 15.22 -0.85
CA CYS A 98 6.56 15.88 -1.31
C CYS A 98 6.12 17.00 -0.36
N ILE A 99 6.32 18.26 -0.72
CA ILE A 99 5.80 19.43 0.02
C ILE A 99 4.30 19.62 -0.27
N ILE A 100 3.58 20.13 0.72
CA ILE A 100 2.12 20.26 0.70
C ILE A 100 1.66 21.72 0.95
N PRO A 101 0.55 22.18 0.34
CA PRO A 101 -0.02 23.49 0.64
C PRO A 101 -0.63 23.53 2.06
N PRO A 102 -0.82 24.73 2.64
CA PRO A 102 -1.25 24.87 4.04
C PRO A 102 -2.60 24.25 4.40
N ASP A 103 -3.48 24.08 3.43
CA ASP A 103 -4.81 23.48 3.60
C ASP A 103 -4.86 21.99 3.25
N HIS A 104 -3.73 21.35 2.94
CA HIS A 104 -3.70 19.99 2.40
C HIS A 104 -4.38 18.97 3.31
N VAL A 105 -4.01 18.94 4.58
CA VAL A 105 -4.59 18.01 5.56
C VAL A 105 -6.07 18.28 5.78
N GLU A 106 -6.47 19.55 5.86
CA GLU A 106 -7.86 19.96 5.97
C GLU A 106 -8.70 19.48 4.79
N GLN A 107 -8.18 19.57 3.55
CA GLN A 107 -8.88 19.08 2.36
C GLN A 107 -9.12 17.58 2.40
N TYR A 108 -8.21 16.79 2.97
CA TYR A 108 -8.43 15.36 3.22
C TYR A 108 -9.50 15.13 4.27
N LEU A 109 -9.48 15.87 5.39
CA LEU A 109 -10.50 15.79 6.44
C LEU A 109 -11.89 16.14 5.89
N LEU A 110 -12.00 17.14 5.02
CA LEU A 110 -13.26 17.54 4.38
C LEU A 110 -13.72 16.56 3.29
N ALA A 111 -12.80 15.87 2.64
CA ALA A 111 -13.11 14.92 1.57
C ALA A 111 -13.45 13.52 2.11
N ARG A 112 -12.94 13.14 3.30
CA ARG A 112 -13.09 11.79 3.86
C ARG A 112 -14.55 11.34 3.90
N ARG A 113 -14.81 10.14 3.41
CA ARG A 113 -16.13 9.50 3.42
C ARG A 113 -15.96 8.05 3.81
N ALA A 114 -17.00 7.46 4.42
CA ALA A 114 -17.06 6.02 4.58
C ALA A 114 -16.91 5.31 3.21
N ASP A 115 -16.33 4.15 3.21
CA ASP A 115 -16.10 3.30 2.03
C ASP A 115 -15.33 3.98 0.88
N SER A 116 -14.45 4.95 1.19
CA SER A 116 -13.63 5.61 0.17
C SER A 116 -12.17 5.80 0.58
N VAL A 117 -11.29 5.66 -0.41
CA VAL A 117 -9.85 5.94 -0.32
C VAL A 117 -9.55 7.09 -1.27
N HIS A 118 -8.95 8.14 -0.74
CA HIS A 118 -8.57 9.31 -1.51
C HIS A 118 -7.11 9.26 -1.93
N PHE A 119 -6.81 9.71 -3.13
CA PHE A 119 -5.44 9.78 -3.62
C PHE A 119 -5.20 11.03 -4.48
N GLY A 120 -3.95 11.48 -4.52
CA GLY A 120 -3.53 12.58 -5.38
C GLY A 120 -2.28 12.23 -6.16
N TYR A 121 -2.20 12.74 -7.40
CA TYR A 121 -0.93 12.77 -8.12
C TYR A 121 -0.12 13.98 -7.65
N CYS A 122 1.21 13.84 -7.64
CA CYS A 122 2.11 14.95 -7.35
C CYS A 122 2.37 15.82 -8.59
N CYS A 123 2.53 17.12 -8.35
CA CYS A 123 3.14 18.04 -9.29
C CYS A 123 4.66 17.83 -9.25
N ARG A 124 5.27 17.33 -10.31
CA ARG A 124 6.72 17.09 -10.34
C ARG A 124 7.45 18.37 -10.65
N LEU A 125 8.28 18.81 -9.72
CA LEU A 125 9.10 19.99 -9.89
C LEU A 125 10.42 19.61 -10.57
N GLU A 126 10.87 20.46 -11.48
CA GLU A 126 12.17 20.31 -12.12
C GLU A 126 13.31 20.63 -11.14
N ARG A 127 14.52 20.21 -11.46
CA ARG A 127 15.69 20.31 -10.59
C ARG A 127 15.95 21.75 -10.16
N GLU A 128 16.01 22.68 -11.09
CA GLU A 128 16.30 24.09 -10.83
C GLU A 128 15.29 24.72 -9.88
N LEU A 129 14.00 24.43 -10.09
CA LEU A 129 12.94 24.92 -9.22
C LEU A 129 13.03 24.27 -7.82
N SER A 130 13.28 22.96 -7.75
CA SER A 130 13.44 22.25 -6.48
C SER A 130 14.64 22.74 -5.67
N GLU A 131 15.75 23.08 -6.31
CA GLU A 131 16.94 23.63 -5.65
C GLU A 131 16.70 25.05 -5.10
N ARG A 132 15.84 25.83 -5.75
CA ARG A 132 15.45 27.18 -5.34
C ARG A 132 14.48 27.22 -4.16
N ILE A 133 13.71 26.16 -3.94
CA ILE A 133 12.74 26.07 -2.84
C ILE A 133 13.47 25.71 -1.55
N ASP A 134 13.67 26.67 -0.67
CA ASP A 134 14.13 26.48 0.71
C ASP A 134 12.96 26.47 1.70
N GLU A 135 13.23 26.23 2.98
CA GLU A 135 12.21 26.20 4.02
C GLU A 135 11.45 27.53 4.15
N ALA A 136 12.12 28.65 3.93
CA ALA A 136 11.49 29.97 3.97
C ALA A 136 10.52 30.16 2.78
N ALA A 137 10.89 29.70 1.59
CA ALA A 137 10.01 29.70 0.42
C ALA A 137 8.80 28.76 0.63
N VAL A 138 9.00 27.63 1.30
CA VAL A 138 7.92 26.71 1.69
C VAL A 138 6.96 27.42 2.64
N ALA A 139 7.46 28.02 3.72
CA ALA A 139 6.65 28.73 4.71
C ALA A 139 5.81 29.88 4.10
N ARG A 140 6.33 30.57 3.08
CA ARG A 140 5.60 31.61 2.34
C ARG A 140 4.65 31.06 1.26
N GLY A 141 4.67 29.75 0.98
CA GLY A 141 3.88 29.13 -0.09
C GLY A 141 4.34 29.51 -1.51
N ASP A 142 5.59 29.97 -1.68
CA ASP A 142 6.14 30.42 -2.95
C ASP A 142 6.14 29.32 -4.01
N PHE A 143 6.36 28.07 -3.61
CA PHE A 143 6.38 26.90 -4.50
C PHE A 143 5.08 26.74 -5.31
N VAL A 144 3.93 27.13 -4.75
CA VAL A 144 2.63 27.09 -5.45
C VAL A 144 2.63 28.06 -6.63
N ARG A 145 3.13 29.30 -6.40
CA ARG A 145 3.18 30.35 -7.41
C ARG A 145 4.23 30.09 -8.48
N TRP A 146 5.36 29.47 -8.09
CA TRP A 146 6.48 29.20 -9.00
C TRP A 146 6.25 27.97 -9.88
N THR A 147 5.27 27.12 -9.52
CA THR A 147 4.96 25.92 -10.29
C THR A 147 4.45 26.25 -11.68
N PRO A 148 5.02 25.64 -12.75
CA PRO A 148 4.60 25.87 -14.12
C PRO A 148 3.12 25.56 -14.36
N ARG A 149 2.42 26.46 -15.06
CA ARG A 149 1.00 26.27 -15.42
C ARG A 149 0.76 25.00 -16.25
N SER A 150 1.76 24.53 -16.98
CA SER A 150 1.74 23.27 -17.73
C SER A 150 1.51 22.05 -16.80
N GLU A 151 2.23 21.99 -15.68
CA GLU A 151 2.08 20.91 -14.70
C GLU A 151 0.71 20.99 -14.00
N LEU A 152 0.25 22.18 -13.66
CA LEU A 152 -1.09 22.35 -13.07
C LEU A 152 -2.20 21.90 -14.04
N ARG A 153 -2.10 22.24 -15.33
CA ARG A 153 -3.04 21.79 -16.38
C ARG A 153 -3.02 20.26 -16.54
N LYS A 154 -1.85 19.65 -16.42
CA LYS A 154 -1.71 18.18 -16.47
C LYS A 154 -2.46 17.52 -15.33
N LEU A 155 -2.30 18.00 -14.09
CA LEU A 155 -3.02 17.49 -12.93
C LEU A 155 -4.55 17.69 -13.07
N THR A 156 -4.97 18.84 -13.59
CA THR A 156 -6.40 19.11 -13.88
C THR A 156 -6.96 18.09 -14.87
N LYS A 157 -6.24 17.78 -15.96
CA LYS A 157 -6.64 16.73 -16.91
C LYS A 157 -6.72 15.35 -16.24
N MET A 158 -5.77 15.03 -15.34
CA MET A 158 -5.78 13.77 -14.59
C MET A 158 -6.97 13.69 -13.64
N HIS A 159 -7.36 14.80 -13.02
CA HIS A 159 -8.55 14.89 -12.19
C HIS A 159 -9.82 14.53 -12.98
N TYR A 160 -10.08 15.23 -14.09
CA TYR A 160 -11.25 14.95 -14.93
C TYR A 160 -11.25 13.54 -15.49
N LYS A 161 -10.08 13.01 -15.87
CA LYS A 161 -9.94 11.61 -16.30
C LYS A 161 -10.28 10.64 -15.17
N SER A 162 -9.89 10.93 -13.94
CA SER A 162 -10.22 10.10 -12.78
C SER A 162 -11.73 10.13 -12.49
N MET A 163 -12.36 11.29 -12.55
CA MET A 163 -13.82 11.43 -12.41
C MET A 163 -14.59 10.65 -13.49
N PHE A 164 -14.11 10.72 -14.72
CA PHE A 164 -14.70 9.97 -15.84
C PHE A 164 -14.63 8.44 -15.62
N TYR A 165 -13.50 7.93 -15.15
CA TYR A 165 -13.40 6.51 -14.80
C TYR A 165 -14.29 6.10 -13.64
N GLN A 166 -14.45 6.96 -12.64
CA GLN A 166 -15.39 6.72 -11.52
C GLN A 166 -16.83 6.68 -12.02
N TRP A 167 -17.22 7.64 -12.85
CA TRP A 167 -18.55 7.68 -13.44
C TRP A 167 -18.88 6.44 -14.29
N LEU A 168 -17.90 5.92 -15.04
CA LEU A 168 -18.03 4.68 -15.81
C LEU A 168 -18.01 3.41 -14.94
N GLY A 169 -17.77 3.49 -13.64
CA GLY A 169 -17.57 2.29 -12.81
C GLY A 169 -16.40 1.43 -13.28
N HIS A 170 -15.32 2.04 -13.82
CA HIS A 170 -14.22 1.29 -14.40
C HIS A 170 -13.52 0.41 -13.38
N ARG A 171 -13.36 -0.90 -13.69
CA ARG A 171 -12.92 -1.94 -12.73
C ARG A 171 -11.54 -1.69 -12.10
N THR A 172 -10.61 -1.03 -12.78
CA THR A 172 -9.22 -0.85 -12.33
C THR A 172 -8.76 0.62 -12.32
N LYS A 173 -9.59 1.55 -12.77
CA LYS A 173 -9.26 2.98 -12.85
C LYS A 173 -10.30 3.84 -12.12
N PRO A 174 -9.88 4.98 -11.54
CA PRO A 174 -8.49 5.43 -11.37
C PRO A 174 -7.73 4.49 -10.44
N ALA A 175 -6.43 4.29 -10.66
CA ALA A 175 -5.57 3.55 -9.75
C ALA A 175 -4.99 4.49 -8.69
N LEU A 176 -4.75 4.00 -7.47
CA LEU A 176 -3.99 4.72 -6.46
C LEU A 176 -2.61 5.07 -7.01
N LYS A 177 -2.04 6.14 -6.49
CA LYS A 177 -0.64 6.49 -6.72
C LYS A 177 0.00 6.81 -5.39
N GLY A 178 1.11 6.16 -5.12
CA GLY A 178 1.86 6.31 -3.89
C GLY A 178 2.23 7.77 -3.59
N GLY A 179 2.61 8.03 -2.36
CA GLY A 179 3.08 9.31 -1.90
C GLY A 179 2.00 10.34 -1.54
N ASN A 180 0.72 10.02 -1.72
CA ASN A 180 -0.39 10.89 -1.30
C ASN A 180 -1.70 10.11 -1.27
N ILE A 181 -1.91 9.31 -0.22
CA ILE A 181 -3.07 8.42 -0.06
C ILE A 181 -3.71 8.64 1.31
N GLY A 182 -5.01 8.95 1.33
CA GLY A 182 -5.82 9.04 2.54
C GLY A 182 -6.81 7.88 2.63
N ILE A 183 -6.84 7.19 3.77
CA ILE A 183 -7.68 6.01 4.02
C ILE A 183 -8.11 5.96 5.48
N TRP A 184 -9.33 5.47 5.77
CA TRP A 184 -9.73 5.17 7.12
C TRP A 184 -8.84 4.07 7.71
N ARG A 185 -8.44 4.22 8.98
CA ARG A 185 -7.57 3.27 9.66
C ARG A 185 -8.19 1.88 9.69
N ASP A 186 -9.46 1.75 10.02
CA ASP A 186 -10.15 0.45 10.08
C ASP A 186 -10.16 -0.24 8.70
N ASP A 187 -10.33 0.53 7.60
CA ASP A 187 -10.24 -0.02 6.25
C ASP A 187 -8.81 -0.46 5.91
N PHE A 188 -7.80 0.31 6.31
CA PHE A 188 -6.40 -0.03 6.10
C PHE A 188 -6.01 -1.29 6.88
N GLU A 189 -6.45 -1.42 8.14
CA GLU A 189 -6.26 -2.59 8.98
C GLU A 189 -6.98 -3.82 8.42
N ARG A 190 -8.21 -3.67 7.93
CA ARG A 190 -8.98 -4.73 7.27
C ARG A 190 -8.28 -5.28 6.03
N LEU A 191 -7.57 -4.44 5.29
CA LEU A 191 -6.74 -4.82 4.15
C LEU A 191 -5.38 -5.41 4.57
N ASN A 192 -5.05 -5.39 5.86
CA ASN A 192 -3.75 -5.74 6.43
C ASN A 192 -2.61 -4.80 5.96
N GLY A 193 -2.91 -3.54 5.66
CA GLY A 193 -1.92 -2.55 5.29
C GLY A 193 -1.33 -2.73 3.89
N PHE A 194 -0.10 -2.25 3.68
CA PHE A 194 0.68 -2.51 2.47
C PHE A 194 1.32 -3.90 2.54
N ASP A 195 1.47 -4.55 1.39
CA ASP A 195 2.16 -5.84 1.31
C ASP A 195 3.69 -5.62 1.29
N GLU A 196 4.37 -6.02 2.36
CA GLU A 196 5.81 -5.85 2.53
C GLU A 196 6.67 -6.81 1.69
N ASN A 197 6.06 -7.65 0.87
CA ASN A 197 6.76 -8.42 -0.16
C ASN A 197 7.17 -7.56 -1.38
N PHE A 198 6.65 -6.34 -1.49
CA PHE A 198 7.13 -5.36 -2.46
C PHE A 198 8.40 -4.68 -1.94
N LYS A 199 9.57 -5.26 -2.26
CA LYS A 199 10.89 -4.86 -1.76
C LYS A 199 11.71 -3.99 -2.73
N ALA A 200 11.10 -3.51 -3.81
CA ALA A 200 11.71 -2.63 -4.78
C ALA A 200 10.74 -1.51 -5.16
N TRP A 201 11.18 -0.58 -5.99
CA TRP A 201 10.35 0.51 -6.43
C TRP A 201 9.15 0.04 -7.27
N GLY A 202 7.96 0.50 -6.92
CA GLY A 202 6.73 0.39 -7.70
C GLY A 202 5.91 -0.86 -7.42
N CYS A 203 4.67 -0.85 -7.89
CA CYS A 203 3.63 -1.88 -7.78
C CYS A 203 2.91 -1.98 -6.43
N GLU A 204 3.43 -1.42 -5.34
CA GLU A 204 2.82 -1.47 -4.01
C GLU A 204 1.50 -0.68 -3.96
N ASP A 205 1.42 0.42 -4.68
CA ASP A 205 0.21 1.24 -4.82
C ASP A 205 -0.82 0.60 -5.78
N ASP A 206 -0.36 -0.04 -6.86
CA ASP A 206 -1.22 -0.82 -7.75
C ASP A 206 -1.83 -2.02 -7.02
N ASP A 207 -1.05 -2.69 -6.17
CA ASP A 207 -1.51 -3.76 -5.28
C ASP A 207 -2.59 -3.28 -4.30
N LEU A 208 -2.29 -2.23 -3.53
CA LEU A 208 -3.26 -1.65 -2.61
C LEU A 208 -4.52 -1.19 -3.34
N SER A 209 -4.39 -0.55 -4.51
CA SER A 209 -5.52 -0.13 -5.35
C SER A 209 -6.43 -1.29 -5.74
N TYR A 210 -5.85 -2.43 -6.03
CA TYR A 210 -6.58 -3.65 -6.34
C TYR A 210 -7.34 -4.17 -5.11
N ARG A 211 -6.68 -4.27 -3.96
CA ARG A 211 -7.27 -4.78 -2.70
C ARG A 211 -8.38 -3.86 -2.17
N VAL A 212 -8.18 -2.55 -2.24
CA VAL A 212 -9.19 -1.54 -1.92
C VAL A 212 -10.49 -1.79 -2.70
N ARG A 213 -10.38 -2.01 -4.02
CA ARG A 213 -11.55 -2.28 -4.86
C ARG A 213 -12.18 -3.63 -4.61
N ALA A 214 -11.37 -4.67 -4.36
CA ALA A 214 -11.85 -6.00 -4.02
C ALA A 214 -12.63 -5.99 -2.70
N ALA A 215 -12.24 -5.13 -1.75
CA ALA A 215 -12.96 -4.87 -0.50
C ALA A 215 -14.25 -4.03 -0.67
N GLY A 216 -14.60 -3.64 -1.89
CA GLY A 216 -15.78 -2.81 -2.18
C GLY A 216 -15.58 -1.32 -1.93
N LEU A 217 -14.35 -0.87 -1.61
CA LEU A 217 -14.05 0.53 -1.38
C LEU A 217 -13.91 1.30 -2.70
N ARG A 218 -14.30 2.56 -2.68
CA ARG A 218 -14.16 3.47 -3.83
C ARG A 218 -12.79 4.15 -3.80
N VAL A 219 -12.20 4.34 -4.97
CA VAL A 219 -10.94 5.07 -5.15
C VAL A 219 -11.25 6.45 -5.74
N GLU A 220 -11.04 7.51 -4.98
CA GLU A 220 -11.43 8.87 -5.34
C GLU A 220 -10.22 9.82 -5.45
N SER A 221 -10.23 10.68 -6.47
CA SER A 221 -9.15 11.65 -6.68
C SER A 221 -9.36 12.90 -5.85
N ILE A 222 -8.36 13.29 -5.05
CA ILE A 222 -8.34 14.55 -4.27
C ILE A 222 -7.91 15.76 -5.09
N LEU A 223 -7.47 15.59 -6.35
CA LEU A 223 -6.85 16.64 -7.16
C LEU A 223 -7.73 17.86 -7.42
N GLY A 224 -9.04 17.74 -7.30
CA GLY A 224 -9.97 18.87 -7.36
C GLY A 224 -9.93 19.79 -6.14
N ARG A 225 -9.28 19.34 -5.05
CA ARG A 225 -9.17 20.07 -3.78
C ARG A 225 -7.76 20.46 -3.46
N THR A 226 -6.83 19.51 -3.48
CA THR A 226 -5.43 19.73 -3.12
C THR A 226 -4.49 18.85 -3.94
N ARG A 227 -3.19 19.10 -3.82
CA ARG A 227 -2.13 18.36 -4.53
C ARG A 227 -0.82 18.45 -3.76
N THR A 228 0.08 17.49 -4.00
CA THR A 228 1.45 17.53 -3.50
C THR A 228 2.41 18.02 -4.56
N TYR A 229 3.57 18.53 -4.14
CA TYR A 229 4.63 19.04 -5.02
C TYR A 229 5.91 18.25 -4.73
N HIS A 230 6.24 17.37 -5.66
CA HIS A 230 7.38 16.45 -5.53
C HIS A 230 8.67 17.18 -5.91
N LEU A 231 9.56 17.31 -4.95
CA LEU A 231 10.88 17.88 -5.13
C LEU A 231 11.74 16.93 -5.99
N TRP A 232 12.56 17.50 -6.85
CA TRP A 232 13.42 16.71 -7.71
C TRP A 232 14.52 15.99 -6.91
N HIS A 233 14.70 14.73 -7.22
CA HIS A 233 15.83 13.91 -6.79
C HIS A 233 16.16 12.88 -7.89
N PRO A 234 17.39 12.30 -7.90
CA PRO A 234 17.71 11.19 -8.79
C PRO A 234 16.74 10.03 -8.61
N PRO A 235 16.42 9.27 -9.67
CA PRO A 235 15.56 8.10 -9.55
C PRO A 235 16.11 7.08 -8.56
N ALA A 236 15.22 6.38 -7.83
CA ALA A 236 15.62 5.28 -6.96
C ALA A 236 16.40 4.21 -7.73
N VAL A 237 17.43 3.65 -7.12
CA VAL A 237 18.32 2.65 -7.73
C VAL A 237 17.53 1.41 -8.21
N THR A 238 16.49 1.03 -7.48
CA THR A 238 15.63 -0.12 -7.80
C THR A 238 14.59 0.17 -8.89
N ARG A 239 14.51 1.43 -9.37
CA ARG A 239 13.62 1.79 -10.47
C ARG A 239 14.19 1.24 -11.79
N PRO A 240 13.38 0.53 -12.61
CA PRO A 240 13.85 0.02 -13.89
C PRO A 240 14.22 1.17 -14.84
N ASN A 241 15.35 1.04 -15.53
CA ASN A 241 15.81 2.01 -16.54
C ASN A 241 15.02 1.94 -17.85
N GLY A 242 14.26 0.88 -18.05
CA GLY A 242 13.47 0.60 -19.26
C GLY A 242 11.96 0.66 -18.99
N LYS A 243 11.26 -0.37 -19.47
CA LYS A 243 9.80 -0.47 -19.32
C LYS A 243 9.42 -0.81 -17.89
N TRP A 244 8.29 -0.27 -17.41
CA TRP A 244 7.71 -0.61 -16.12
C TRP A 244 7.58 -2.13 -15.90
N SER A 245 7.27 -2.89 -16.98
CA SER A 245 7.13 -4.34 -16.94
C SER A 245 8.42 -5.12 -16.61
N GLU A 246 9.56 -4.45 -16.55
CA GLU A 246 10.87 -5.03 -16.22
C GLU A 246 11.22 -4.85 -14.73
N GLY A 247 10.36 -4.17 -13.96
CA GLY A 247 10.54 -3.98 -12.53
C GLY A 247 10.44 -5.29 -11.74
N GLN A 248 11.26 -5.45 -10.71
CA GLN A 248 11.31 -6.65 -9.86
C GLN A 248 9.96 -6.99 -9.25
N ASN A 249 9.21 -5.98 -8.81
CA ASN A 249 7.90 -6.16 -8.19
C ASN A 249 6.78 -6.56 -9.15
N VAL A 250 6.96 -6.35 -10.46
CA VAL A 250 5.91 -6.63 -11.47
C VAL A 250 5.61 -8.12 -11.56
N GLU A 251 6.63 -8.96 -11.43
CA GLU A 251 6.44 -10.40 -11.47
C GLU A 251 5.69 -10.90 -10.22
N TYR A 252 6.02 -10.36 -9.06
CA TYR A 252 5.28 -10.63 -7.83
C TYR A 252 3.82 -10.17 -7.94
N LEU A 253 3.58 -8.94 -8.41
CA LEU A 253 2.22 -8.42 -8.63
C LEU A 253 1.38 -9.32 -9.55
N LYS A 254 1.99 -9.92 -10.58
CA LYS A 254 1.30 -10.84 -11.50
C LYS A 254 1.02 -12.21 -10.89
N ARG A 255 1.89 -12.67 -9.99
CA ARG A 255 1.82 -14.00 -9.37
C ARG A 255 0.98 -14.07 -8.12
N ARG A 256 0.79 -12.93 -7.45
CA ARG A 256 -0.02 -12.92 -6.23
C ARG A 256 -1.46 -13.31 -6.57
N GLY A 257 -2.10 -14.02 -5.67
CA GLY A 257 -3.54 -14.25 -5.71
C GLY A 257 -4.32 -12.93 -5.57
N ARG A 258 -5.63 -13.01 -5.69
CA ARG A 258 -6.55 -11.87 -5.58
C ARG A 258 -7.01 -11.64 -4.14
N LEU A 259 -6.11 -11.82 -3.16
CA LEU A 259 -6.47 -11.62 -1.76
C LEU A 259 -6.72 -10.15 -1.48
N THR A 260 -7.87 -9.87 -0.89
CA THR A 260 -8.23 -8.54 -0.40
C THR A 260 -7.36 -8.14 0.80
N CYS A 261 -7.12 -9.08 1.71
CA CYS A 261 -6.24 -8.92 2.86
C CYS A 261 -4.86 -9.49 2.52
N CYS A 262 -3.81 -8.68 2.46
CA CYS A 262 -2.47 -9.17 2.14
C CYS A 262 -1.91 -10.02 3.29
N ILE A 263 -0.91 -10.85 2.95
CA ILE A 263 -0.36 -11.81 3.92
C ILE A 263 0.77 -11.21 4.72
N ASN A 264 1.64 -10.45 4.07
CA ASN A 264 2.79 -9.86 4.71
C ASN A 264 2.59 -8.35 4.92
N GLY A 265 1.57 -7.97 5.68
CA GLY A 265 1.22 -6.58 5.96
C GLY A 265 1.48 -6.16 7.40
N LEU A 266 0.51 -5.46 7.98
CA LEU A 266 0.51 -5.07 9.40
C LEU A 266 0.69 -6.30 10.31
N GLN A 267 0.02 -7.39 9.97
CA GLN A 267 0.20 -8.69 10.59
C GLN A 267 0.85 -9.64 9.58
N LYS A 268 1.80 -10.46 10.06
CA LYS A 268 2.41 -11.50 9.26
C LYS A 268 1.54 -12.75 9.35
N ARG A 269 0.98 -13.17 8.21
CA ARG A 269 0.03 -14.30 8.12
C ARG A 269 0.68 -15.45 7.38
N GLY A 270 0.50 -16.65 7.84
CA GLY A 270 0.87 -17.87 7.13
C GLY A 270 -0.30 -18.44 6.32
N ILE A 271 -0.04 -19.48 5.52
CA ILE A 271 -1.09 -20.19 4.78
C ILE A 271 -2.14 -20.76 5.74
N SER A 272 -1.72 -21.20 6.94
CA SER A 272 -2.59 -21.71 8.00
C SER A 272 -3.53 -20.68 8.61
N ASP A 273 -3.27 -19.38 8.38
CA ASP A 273 -4.10 -18.30 8.90
C ASP A 273 -5.22 -17.90 7.95
N LEU A 274 -5.21 -18.46 6.74
CA LEU A 274 -6.23 -18.21 5.73
C LEU A 274 -7.54 -18.91 6.07
N GLN A 275 -8.63 -18.23 5.72
CA GLN A 275 -9.97 -18.80 5.79
C GLN A 275 -10.28 -19.53 4.49
N VAL A 276 -10.25 -20.86 4.56
CA VAL A 276 -10.36 -21.73 3.40
C VAL A 276 -11.71 -22.46 3.43
N THR A 277 -12.40 -22.49 2.29
CA THR A 277 -13.63 -23.25 2.08
C THR A 277 -13.48 -24.23 0.94
N LEU A 278 -14.40 -25.18 0.88
CA LEU A 278 -14.45 -26.18 -0.19
C LEU A 278 -15.57 -25.84 -1.17
N ALA A 279 -15.24 -25.84 -2.45
CA ALA A 279 -16.21 -25.75 -3.54
C ALA A 279 -16.78 -27.13 -3.87
N GLY A 280 -17.77 -27.58 -3.11
CA GLY A 280 -18.35 -28.92 -3.23
C GLY A 280 -17.73 -29.95 -2.29
N ALA A 281 -18.29 -31.16 -2.28
CA ALA A 281 -17.72 -32.27 -1.53
C ALA A 281 -16.58 -32.88 -2.35
N PRO A 282 -15.39 -33.11 -1.75
CA PRO A 282 -14.34 -33.84 -2.45
C PRO A 282 -14.77 -35.32 -2.63
N ASP A 283 -14.76 -35.78 -3.88
CA ASP A 283 -15.01 -37.20 -4.17
C ASP A 283 -13.85 -38.09 -3.69
N ASP A 284 -12.68 -37.51 -3.42
CA ASP A 284 -11.44 -38.18 -3.10
C ASP A 284 -11.17 -38.41 -1.60
N GLY A 285 -12.19 -38.37 -0.74
CA GLY A 285 -12.16 -38.76 0.65
C GLY A 285 -10.83 -38.55 1.40
N PRO A 286 -10.01 -39.61 1.59
CA PRO A 286 -8.80 -39.54 2.40
C PRO A 286 -7.69 -38.62 1.84
N ALA A 287 -7.50 -38.54 0.52
CA ALA A 287 -6.43 -37.77 -0.11
C ALA A 287 -6.69 -36.27 0.00
N ALA A 288 -7.91 -35.81 -0.24
CA ALA A 288 -8.31 -34.43 -0.07
C ALA A 288 -8.21 -33.98 1.40
N ALA A 289 -8.65 -34.83 2.32
CA ALA A 289 -8.54 -34.58 3.75
C ALA A 289 -7.07 -34.49 4.21
N GLN A 290 -6.19 -35.32 3.65
CA GLN A 290 -4.75 -35.30 3.92
C GLN A 290 -4.13 -34.01 3.36
N PHE A 291 -4.45 -33.63 2.13
CA PHE A 291 -3.99 -32.38 1.50
C PHE A 291 -4.35 -31.16 2.35
N ILE A 292 -5.61 -31.07 2.79
CA ILE A 292 -6.09 -29.97 3.64
C ILE A 292 -5.32 -29.92 4.95
N ARG A 293 -5.21 -31.05 5.67
CA ARG A 293 -4.51 -31.12 6.97
C ARG A 293 -3.04 -30.73 6.85
N GLN A 294 -2.36 -31.13 5.78
CA GLN A 294 -0.94 -30.85 5.60
C GLN A 294 -0.63 -29.39 5.26
N LEU A 295 -1.53 -28.71 4.56
CA LEU A 295 -1.30 -27.32 4.09
C LEU A 295 -1.98 -26.28 4.98
N PHE A 296 -3.17 -26.57 5.47
CA PHE A 296 -4.01 -25.58 6.15
C PHE A 296 -4.33 -25.96 7.60
N GLY A 297 -3.95 -27.16 8.05
CA GLY A 297 -4.36 -27.67 9.35
C GLY A 297 -5.87 -27.94 9.40
N GLU A 298 -6.58 -27.23 10.28
CA GLU A 298 -8.05 -27.26 10.33
C GLU A 298 -8.64 -26.12 9.50
N LEU A 299 -9.71 -26.41 8.73
CA LEU A 299 -10.43 -25.38 8.00
C LEU A 299 -11.14 -24.44 8.96
N LYS A 300 -10.83 -23.17 8.92
CA LYS A 300 -11.49 -22.14 9.72
C LYS A 300 -12.81 -21.71 9.05
N ARG A 301 -13.89 -21.60 9.82
CA ARG A 301 -15.15 -21.02 9.33
C ARG A 301 -15.08 -19.50 9.39
N GLY A 302 -15.36 -18.82 8.29
CA GLY A 302 -15.37 -17.35 8.23
C GLY A 302 -15.58 -16.82 6.81
N THR A 303 -15.23 -15.57 6.58
CA THR A 303 -15.25 -14.96 5.23
C THR A 303 -14.24 -15.65 4.33
N ASN A 304 -14.68 -16.11 3.18
CA ASN A 304 -13.93 -17.00 2.31
C ASN A 304 -12.80 -16.24 1.58
N GLU A 305 -11.57 -16.35 2.11
CA GLU A 305 -10.38 -15.79 1.43
C GLU A 305 -9.89 -16.72 0.33
N MET A 306 -10.02 -18.05 0.53
CA MET A 306 -9.61 -19.06 -0.43
C MET A 306 -10.66 -20.15 -0.57
N GLU A 307 -10.94 -20.57 -1.77
CA GLU A 307 -11.81 -21.70 -2.06
C GLU A 307 -11.04 -22.78 -2.81
N LEU A 308 -11.12 -24.01 -2.29
CA LEU A 308 -10.51 -25.17 -2.92
C LEU A 308 -11.56 -25.96 -3.70
N LEU A 309 -11.29 -26.23 -4.96
CA LEU A 309 -12.05 -27.14 -5.81
C LEU A 309 -11.16 -28.33 -6.14
N PHE A 310 -11.60 -29.54 -5.76
CA PHE A 310 -10.94 -30.79 -6.12
C PHE A 310 -11.47 -31.33 -7.44
N TYR A 311 -10.55 -31.78 -8.30
CA TYR A 311 -10.89 -32.38 -9.58
C TYR A 311 -10.25 -33.77 -9.74
N PRO A 312 -11.03 -34.82 -10.17
CA PRO A 312 -12.48 -34.76 -10.44
C PRO A 312 -13.32 -34.51 -9.21
N GLY A 313 -14.47 -33.85 -9.38
CA GLY A 313 -15.42 -33.55 -8.31
C GLY A 313 -16.62 -32.76 -8.85
N ASN A 314 -17.69 -32.70 -8.08
CA ASN A 314 -19.01 -32.16 -8.48
C ASN A 314 -19.21 -30.69 -8.10
N GLY A 315 -18.14 -29.96 -7.75
CA GLY A 315 -18.20 -28.57 -7.29
C GLY A 315 -17.99 -27.55 -8.42
N SER A 316 -18.34 -26.30 -8.12
CA SER A 316 -17.96 -25.13 -8.89
C SER A 316 -17.59 -24.00 -7.94
N PHE A 317 -16.62 -23.16 -8.32
CA PHE A 317 -16.23 -22.02 -7.51
C PHE A 317 -17.40 -21.04 -7.29
N SER A 318 -17.49 -20.50 -6.07
CA SER A 318 -18.40 -19.40 -5.77
C SER A 318 -17.90 -18.10 -6.42
N GLY A 319 -18.82 -17.13 -6.62
CA GLY A 319 -18.45 -15.83 -7.16
C GLY A 319 -17.75 -14.88 -6.17
N THR A 320 -17.68 -15.25 -4.88
CA THR A 320 -17.42 -14.31 -3.76
C THR A 320 -16.11 -14.54 -3.01
N VAL A 321 -15.18 -15.32 -3.56
CA VAL A 321 -13.89 -15.61 -2.92
C VAL A 321 -12.73 -14.82 -3.54
N ASP A 322 -11.74 -14.51 -2.71
CA ASP A 322 -10.57 -13.77 -3.12
C ASP A 322 -9.61 -14.60 -3.99
N CYS A 323 -9.46 -15.90 -3.67
CA CYS A 323 -8.56 -16.80 -4.36
C CYS A 323 -9.20 -18.17 -4.60
N ARG A 324 -9.17 -18.65 -5.84
CA ARG A 324 -9.70 -19.95 -6.28
C ARG A 324 -8.57 -20.90 -6.60
N VAL A 325 -8.47 -21.97 -5.86
CA VAL A 325 -7.43 -22.98 -6.01
C VAL A 325 -8.04 -24.28 -6.51
N LEU A 326 -7.64 -24.69 -7.70
CA LEU A 326 -8.00 -25.99 -8.27
C LEU A 326 -6.96 -27.03 -7.86
N VAL A 327 -7.39 -28.07 -7.18
CA VAL A 327 -6.56 -29.21 -6.75
C VAL A 327 -6.88 -30.41 -7.61
N ALA A 328 -5.90 -30.97 -8.32
CA ALA A 328 -6.11 -32.10 -9.21
C ALA A 328 -4.97 -33.11 -9.12
N GLU A 329 -5.28 -34.42 -9.26
CA GLU A 329 -4.23 -35.45 -9.34
C GLU A 329 -3.25 -35.18 -10.47
N ASN A 330 -3.77 -34.89 -11.64
CA ASN A 330 -2.98 -34.49 -12.81
C ASN A 330 -3.51 -33.16 -13.40
N PRO A 331 -2.84 -32.03 -13.12
CA PRO A 331 -3.23 -30.74 -13.65
C PRO A 331 -3.30 -30.65 -15.19
N LEU A 332 -2.61 -31.54 -15.90
CA LEU A 332 -2.58 -31.52 -17.38
C LEU A 332 -3.90 -31.97 -18.00
N VAL A 333 -4.61 -32.89 -17.37
CA VAL A 333 -5.87 -33.46 -17.90
C VAL A 333 -7.13 -32.66 -17.53
N VAL A 334 -7.01 -31.64 -16.70
CA VAL A 334 -8.14 -30.80 -16.32
C VAL A 334 -8.65 -30.01 -17.54
N PRO A 335 -9.97 -30.00 -17.81
CA PRO A 335 -10.53 -29.23 -18.91
C PRO A 335 -10.20 -27.73 -18.83
N GLY A 336 -9.94 -27.13 -19.99
CA GLY A 336 -9.52 -25.72 -20.06
C GLY A 336 -10.51 -24.74 -19.43
N GLN A 337 -11.81 -24.99 -19.51
CA GLN A 337 -12.86 -24.17 -18.90
C GLN A 337 -12.77 -24.18 -17.36
N ILE A 338 -12.48 -25.35 -16.76
CA ILE A 338 -12.33 -25.47 -15.30
C ILE A 338 -11.03 -24.81 -14.85
N LYS A 339 -9.92 -24.98 -15.58
CA LYS A 339 -8.67 -24.26 -15.31
C LYS A 339 -8.83 -22.75 -15.38
N ALA A 340 -9.60 -22.26 -16.36
CA ALA A 340 -9.83 -20.82 -16.53
C ALA A 340 -10.64 -20.18 -15.39
N ALA A 341 -11.39 -20.97 -14.63
CA ALA A 341 -12.14 -20.52 -13.46
C ALA A 341 -11.27 -20.42 -12.19
N ALA A 342 -10.08 -21.04 -12.19
CA ALA A 342 -9.16 -21.04 -11.06
C ALA A 342 -8.09 -19.94 -11.21
N ASP A 343 -7.70 -19.34 -10.10
CA ASP A 343 -6.55 -18.43 -10.05
C ASP A 343 -5.24 -19.24 -10.02
N ILE A 344 -5.28 -20.46 -9.44
CA ILE A 344 -4.14 -21.38 -9.34
C ILE A 344 -4.60 -22.82 -9.53
N VAL A 345 -3.73 -23.63 -10.12
CA VAL A 345 -3.89 -25.07 -10.22
C VAL A 345 -2.73 -25.76 -9.50
N VAL A 346 -3.02 -26.63 -8.53
CA VAL A 346 -2.03 -27.36 -7.74
C VAL A 346 -2.24 -28.86 -7.85
N PRO A 347 -1.17 -29.67 -7.86
CA PRO A 347 -1.27 -31.12 -7.85
C PRO A 347 -1.64 -31.66 -6.48
N LEU A 348 -2.56 -32.64 -6.42
CA LEU A 348 -3.05 -33.23 -5.19
C LEU A 348 -1.94 -33.98 -4.40
N HIS A 349 -1.08 -34.71 -5.11
CA HIS A 349 -0.07 -35.58 -4.47
C HIS A 349 1.33 -34.96 -4.34
N ALA A 350 1.56 -33.79 -4.90
CA ALA A 350 2.85 -33.13 -4.83
C ALA A 350 2.86 -32.06 -3.73
N ASN A 351 2.69 -32.45 -2.48
CA ASN A 351 2.58 -31.51 -1.34
C ASN A 351 3.70 -30.47 -1.28
N LYS A 352 4.94 -30.86 -1.62
CA LYS A 352 6.05 -29.89 -1.69
C LYS A 352 5.86 -28.89 -2.84
N ALA A 353 5.40 -29.34 -3.99
CA ALA A 353 5.13 -28.45 -5.13
C ALA A 353 3.89 -27.58 -4.90
N ALA A 354 2.82 -28.14 -4.33
CA ALA A 354 1.63 -27.43 -3.94
C ALA A 354 1.97 -26.35 -2.88
N LYS A 355 2.73 -26.73 -1.85
CA LYS A 355 3.24 -25.79 -0.84
C LYS A 355 4.09 -24.68 -1.46
N THR A 356 4.98 -25.02 -2.38
CA THR A 356 5.83 -24.04 -3.09
C THR A 356 4.99 -23.11 -4.01
N LEU A 357 3.97 -23.64 -4.70
CA LEU A 357 3.06 -22.84 -5.51
C LEU A 357 2.22 -21.91 -4.65
N LEU A 358 1.65 -22.41 -3.56
CA LEU A 358 0.92 -21.59 -2.60
C LEU A 358 1.83 -20.60 -1.88
N GLN A 359 3.06 -20.99 -1.50
CA GLN A 359 4.06 -20.09 -0.93
C GLN A 359 4.54 -19.00 -1.91
N ARG A 360 4.48 -19.23 -3.22
CA ARG A 360 4.73 -18.17 -4.21
C ARG A 360 3.68 -17.07 -4.21
N LEU A 361 2.47 -17.39 -3.76
CA LEU A 361 1.46 -16.37 -3.44
C LEU A 361 1.79 -15.64 -2.14
N TYR A 362 2.56 -16.28 -1.26
CA TYR A 362 2.75 -15.95 0.13
C TYR A 362 4.22 -16.07 0.52
N VAL A 363 5.08 -15.20 -0.03
CA VAL A 363 6.47 -15.16 0.43
C VAL A 363 6.50 -14.49 1.81
N VAL A 364 6.32 -15.28 2.86
CA VAL A 364 6.64 -14.83 4.21
C VAL A 364 8.12 -15.11 4.42
N GLU A 365 8.95 -14.12 4.25
CA GLU A 365 10.33 -14.16 4.73
C GLU A 365 10.36 -13.99 6.26
N SER A 366 11.50 -14.33 6.86
CA SER A 366 11.77 -14.22 8.30
C SER A 366 11.26 -12.90 8.88
N PRO A 367 10.82 -12.87 10.15
CA PRO A 367 10.32 -11.65 10.76
C PRO A 367 11.36 -10.54 10.60
N PRO A 368 10.93 -9.33 10.24
CA PRO A 368 11.82 -8.19 10.08
C PRO A 368 12.54 -7.91 11.40
N SER A 369 13.77 -7.40 11.32
CA SER A 369 14.46 -6.86 12.48
C SER A 369 13.56 -5.86 13.22
N PRO A 370 13.57 -5.81 14.55
CA PRO A 370 12.68 -4.91 15.29
C PRO A 370 12.91 -3.46 14.87
N SER A 371 11.83 -2.73 14.69
CA SER A 371 11.88 -1.28 14.48
C SER A 371 12.30 -0.59 15.79
N ILE A 372 13.14 0.42 15.70
CA ILE A 372 13.55 1.23 16.85
C ILE A 372 12.63 2.43 16.92
N ARG A 373 11.82 2.48 17.97
CA ARG A 373 11.03 3.68 18.29
C ARG A 373 11.90 4.63 19.09
N VAL A 374 12.02 5.86 18.63
CA VAL A 374 12.71 6.92 19.33
C VAL A 374 11.68 8.00 19.62
N ALA A 375 11.42 8.28 20.90
CA ALA A 375 10.59 9.43 21.28
C ALA A 375 11.28 10.70 20.73
N ALA A 376 10.56 11.47 19.95
CA ALA A 376 11.04 12.70 19.33
C ALA A 376 11.10 13.86 20.31
#